data_7a4039608383ac68e9d731a1180011c4
#
_entry.id   7a4039608383ac68e9d731a1180011c4
#
_cell.length_a   1.000
_cell.length_b   1.000
_cell.length_c   1.000
_cell.angle_alpha   90.00
_cell.angle_beta   90.00
_cell.angle_gamma   90.00
#
_symmetry.space_group_name_H-M   'P 1'
#
loop_
_entity.id
_entity.type
_entity.pdbx_description
1 polymer ?
#
loop_
_entity_poly.entity_id
_entity_poly.type
_entity_poly.pdbx_seq_one_letter_code
_entity_poly.pdbx_strand_id
1 'polypeptide(L)'
;MIATAVAATACGKAQEKTPAEALLERLGNHIEQGEIMFGHQDTYLYGHYWKVEENEVAYDRSDVQEVTGQFPALYGMDLGGIELDSPLNIDKNDFNQMRASAVAHHKRGGVITFSWHPMNPLTGGTTWDNTSTEVVASILPGGENHEKFMGWLSKAADYLGSIKDEEGNLIPLIFRPWHEHTRDWFWWGQNLCTTEQYVALWRMTYDYMTNVRGFNHLVWSYSPDAGGLTDDNFGEKWPGDDVVDMVGIDFYQFTSNEEYVARTRHCLELTEEFAKAHGKLMAVTEAGYEGVKYEKWWTEVLYPAIKDFPVSYVLLWRNACDATMQHHFYAPYPGHESVEDFKAFAALDQMMFL
;
A
#
# COMPACT_ATOMS: atom_id res chain seq x y z
N MET A 1 -3.73 -65.51 -24.02
CA MET A 1 -2.96 -64.25 -24.06
C MET A 1 -3.74 -63.19 -23.25
N ILE A 2 -3.26 -62.89 -22.04
CA ILE A 2 -3.89 -61.93 -21.13
C ILE A 2 -3.13 -60.63 -21.31
N ALA A 3 -3.77 -59.58 -21.84
CA ALA A 3 -3.18 -58.28 -21.99
C ALA A 3 -3.31 -57.53 -20.66
N THR A 4 -2.19 -57.28 -20.00
CA THR A 4 -2.09 -56.43 -18.80
C THR A 4 -2.06 -54.97 -19.24
N ALA A 5 -3.13 -54.22 -18.94
CA ALA A 5 -3.17 -52.77 -19.10
C ALA A 5 -2.34 -52.11 -17.97
N VAL A 6 -1.25 -51.48 -18.32
CA VAL A 6 -0.49 -50.61 -17.41
C VAL A 6 -1.19 -49.25 -17.33
N ALA A 7 -1.82 -48.95 -16.20
CA ALA A 7 -2.34 -47.63 -15.92
C ALA A 7 -1.16 -46.67 -15.59
N ALA A 8 -0.88 -45.75 -16.49
CA ALA A 8 0.04 -44.67 -16.23
C ALA A 8 -0.66 -43.63 -15.31
N THR A 9 -0.30 -43.62 -14.05
CA THR A 9 -0.65 -42.54 -13.12
C THR A 9 0.17 -41.30 -13.51
N ALA A 10 -0.48 -40.36 -14.16
CA ALA A 10 0.08 -39.01 -14.36
C ALA A 10 0.14 -38.31 -12.98
N CYS A 11 1.32 -38.31 -12.39
CA CYS A 11 1.64 -37.47 -11.25
C CYS A 11 1.69 -36.02 -11.74
N GLY A 12 0.58 -35.28 -11.69
CA GLY A 12 0.54 -33.86 -11.94
C GLY A 12 1.43 -33.17 -10.88
N LYS A 13 2.56 -32.61 -11.31
CA LYS A 13 3.31 -31.70 -10.44
C LYS A 13 2.32 -30.58 -10.04
N ALA A 14 2.15 -30.34 -8.74
CA ALA A 14 1.45 -29.14 -8.26
C ALA A 14 2.12 -27.94 -8.92
N GLN A 15 1.32 -27.09 -9.51
CA GLN A 15 1.83 -25.84 -10.13
C GLN A 15 2.46 -25.01 -9.03
N GLU A 16 3.70 -24.61 -9.20
CA GLU A 16 4.41 -23.78 -8.24
C GLU A 16 3.71 -22.42 -8.15
N LYS A 17 3.41 -21.94 -6.92
CA LYS A 17 2.75 -20.65 -6.70
C LYS A 17 3.64 -19.51 -7.18
N THR A 18 3.02 -18.49 -7.77
CA THR A 18 3.71 -17.24 -8.05
C THR A 18 4.09 -16.52 -6.74
N PRO A 19 5.07 -15.62 -6.75
CA PRO A 19 5.41 -14.83 -5.56
C PRO A 19 4.22 -14.03 -5.00
N ALA A 20 3.34 -13.50 -5.87
CA ALA A 20 2.12 -12.80 -5.45
C ALA A 20 1.14 -13.74 -4.75
N GLU A 21 0.89 -14.94 -5.31
CA GLU A 21 0.02 -15.96 -4.68
C GLU A 21 0.57 -16.41 -3.32
N ALA A 22 1.88 -16.57 -3.20
CA ALA A 22 2.52 -16.91 -1.93
C ALA A 22 2.37 -15.80 -0.88
N LEU A 23 2.47 -14.53 -1.30
CA LEU A 23 2.23 -13.39 -0.41
C LEU A 23 0.76 -13.32 0.04
N LEU A 24 -0.20 -13.49 -0.88
CA LEU A 24 -1.64 -13.51 -0.55
C LEU A 24 -1.98 -14.64 0.43
N GLU A 25 -1.44 -15.84 0.22
CA GLU A 25 -1.63 -16.94 1.16
C GLU A 25 -1.05 -16.61 2.54
N ARG A 26 0.13 -16.01 2.59
CA ARG A 26 0.74 -15.57 3.84
C ARG A 26 -0.14 -14.55 4.57
N LEU A 27 -0.63 -13.52 3.87
CA LEU A 27 -1.55 -12.52 4.44
C LEU A 27 -2.85 -13.18 4.93
N GLY A 28 -3.41 -14.11 4.16
CA GLY A 28 -4.59 -14.89 4.57
C GLY A 28 -4.35 -15.70 5.84
N ASN A 29 -3.20 -16.36 5.96
CA ASN A 29 -2.83 -17.14 7.14
C ASN A 29 -2.73 -16.26 8.41
N HIS A 30 -2.18 -15.03 8.29
CA HIS A 30 -2.14 -14.09 9.42
C HIS A 30 -3.56 -13.67 9.85
N ILE A 31 -4.45 -13.40 8.89
CA ILE A 31 -5.87 -13.11 9.19
C ILE A 31 -6.53 -14.29 9.92
N GLU A 32 -6.32 -15.52 9.45
CA GLU A 32 -6.88 -16.73 10.09
C GLU A 32 -6.36 -16.96 11.52
N GLN A 33 -5.15 -16.48 11.82
CA GLN A 33 -4.57 -16.48 13.16
C GLN A 33 -5.04 -15.31 14.02
N GLY A 34 -5.82 -14.39 13.45
CA GLY A 34 -6.28 -13.17 14.12
C GLY A 34 -5.19 -12.11 14.26
N GLU A 35 -4.15 -12.17 13.43
CA GLU A 35 -3.03 -11.23 13.45
C GLU A 35 -3.22 -10.09 12.46
N ILE A 36 -2.88 -8.87 12.88
CA ILE A 36 -2.89 -7.64 12.09
C ILE A 36 -1.45 -7.11 11.98
N MET A 37 -0.89 -7.07 10.79
CA MET A 37 0.44 -6.49 10.60
C MET A 37 0.41 -4.98 10.84
N PHE A 38 1.29 -4.48 11.69
CA PHE A 38 1.55 -3.06 11.81
C PHE A 38 2.47 -2.60 10.69
N GLY A 39 2.06 -1.57 9.95
CA GLY A 39 2.82 -0.95 8.89
C GLY A 39 3.16 0.51 9.16
N HIS A 40 4.28 0.97 8.61
CA HIS A 40 4.68 2.37 8.66
C HIS A 40 5.33 2.81 7.35
N GLN A 41 4.86 3.95 6.83
CA GLN A 41 5.37 4.54 5.59
C GLN A 41 6.78 5.10 5.81
N ASP A 42 7.68 4.89 4.86
CA ASP A 42 9.05 5.40 4.82
C ASP A 42 9.93 5.10 6.06
N THR A 43 9.58 4.11 6.83
CA THR A 43 10.06 3.84 8.21
C THR A 43 11.58 3.71 8.36
N TYR A 44 12.32 3.37 7.28
CA TYR A 44 13.78 3.20 7.29
C TYR A 44 14.54 4.37 6.71
N LEU A 45 13.85 5.32 6.09
CA LEU A 45 14.48 6.39 5.31
C LEU A 45 14.62 7.67 6.13
N TYR A 46 13.72 7.87 7.06
CA TYR A 46 13.75 8.94 8.04
C TYR A 46 12.76 8.68 9.18
N GLY A 47 13.03 9.28 10.32
CA GLY A 47 12.10 9.43 11.43
C GLY A 47 11.85 10.89 11.72
N HIS A 48 11.29 11.20 12.88
CA HIS A 48 10.92 12.56 13.24
C HIS A 48 12.14 13.51 13.39
N TYR A 49 13.29 12.98 13.86
CA TYR A 49 14.50 13.76 14.10
C TYR A 49 15.75 13.24 13.38
N TRP A 50 15.59 12.33 12.43
CA TRP A 50 16.73 11.75 11.74
C TRP A 50 16.36 11.41 10.28
N LYS A 51 17.38 11.35 9.44
CA LYS A 51 17.30 10.86 8.07
C LYS A 51 18.40 9.83 7.87
N VAL A 52 18.15 8.83 7.01
CA VAL A 52 19.12 7.83 6.63
C VAL A 52 20.37 8.47 6.01
N GLU A 53 21.54 7.98 6.37
CA GLU A 53 22.82 8.44 5.82
C GLU A 53 22.99 7.98 4.37
N GLU A 54 23.73 8.73 3.57
CA GLU A 54 23.94 8.45 2.14
C GLU A 54 24.56 7.06 1.90
N ASN A 55 25.40 6.58 2.82
CA ASN A 55 26.10 5.28 2.72
C ASN A 55 25.49 4.21 3.63
N GLU A 56 24.23 4.37 4.04
CA GLU A 56 23.54 3.38 4.89
C GLU A 56 23.37 2.06 4.13
N VAL A 57 23.66 0.95 4.82
CA VAL A 57 23.55 -0.40 4.26
C VAL A 57 22.72 -1.35 5.15
N ALA A 58 22.58 -1.05 6.42
CA ALA A 58 21.94 -1.94 7.39
C ALA A 58 20.42 -1.73 7.45
N TYR A 59 19.97 -0.47 7.29
CA TYR A 59 18.57 -0.07 7.47
C TYR A 59 17.97 -0.65 8.75
N ASP A 60 18.68 -0.49 9.88
CA ASP A 60 18.34 -1.07 11.19
C ASP A 60 17.79 -0.01 12.17
N ARG A 61 17.41 1.16 11.66
CA ARG A 61 16.80 2.25 12.40
C ARG A 61 15.39 2.55 11.92
N SER A 62 14.49 2.80 12.88
CA SER A 62 13.11 3.25 12.66
C SER A 62 12.61 3.88 13.96
N ASP A 63 11.80 4.96 13.91
CA ASP A 63 11.16 5.52 15.11
C ASP A 63 10.34 4.45 15.85
N VAL A 64 9.65 3.58 15.09
CA VAL A 64 8.89 2.46 15.63
C VAL A 64 9.80 1.49 16.38
N GLN A 65 10.93 1.13 15.80
CA GLN A 65 11.90 0.23 16.41
C GLN A 65 12.58 0.86 17.64
N GLU A 66 12.92 2.14 17.60
CA GLU A 66 13.49 2.85 18.74
C GLU A 66 12.52 2.92 19.93
N VAL A 67 11.21 2.93 19.68
CA VAL A 67 10.17 2.96 20.71
C VAL A 67 9.84 1.56 21.22
N THR A 68 9.61 0.59 20.33
CA THR A 68 9.08 -0.74 20.71
C THR A 68 10.14 -1.82 20.84
N GLY A 69 11.32 -1.61 20.25
CA GLY A 69 12.33 -2.66 20.07
C GLY A 69 12.07 -3.57 18.86
N GLN A 70 10.96 -3.37 18.11
CA GLN A 70 10.51 -4.18 17.00
C GLN A 70 10.34 -3.32 15.74
N PHE A 71 10.56 -3.89 14.56
CA PHE A 71 10.29 -3.21 13.30
C PHE A 71 8.81 -3.37 12.89
N PRO A 72 8.25 -2.43 12.11
CA PRO A 72 6.96 -2.66 11.45
C PRO A 72 7.00 -3.94 10.61
N ALA A 73 5.91 -4.70 10.58
CA ALA A 73 5.80 -5.90 9.75
C ALA A 73 5.51 -5.58 8.28
N LEU A 74 4.97 -4.38 8.00
CA LEU A 74 4.74 -3.89 6.66
C LEU A 74 5.44 -2.53 6.47
N TYR A 75 6.10 -2.37 5.33
CA TYR A 75 6.84 -1.17 4.95
C TYR A 75 6.22 -0.54 3.71
N GLY A 76 5.71 0.68 3.85
CA GLY A 76 5.14 1.46 2.76
C GLY A 76 6.14 2.42 2.13
N MET A 77 6.05 2.61 0.81
CA MET A 77 6.82 3.57 0.02
C MET A 77 5.98 4.10 -1.14
N ASP A 78 6.41 5.21 -1.76
CA ASP A 78 5.73 5.81 -2.90
C ASP A 78 6.65 5.97 -4.12
N LEU A 79 6.08 5.75 -5.32
CA LEU A 79 6.82 5.84 -6.60
C LEU A 79 6.81 7.25 -7.22
N GLY A 80 6.04 8.20 -6.69
CA GLY A 80 5.90 9.54 -7.28
C GLY A 80 7.25 10.21 -7.52
N GLY A 81 7.47 10.71 -8.74
CA GLY A 81 8.74 11.26 -9.21
C GLY A 81 9.55 10.34 -10.12
N ILE A 82 9.33 9.00 -10.06
CA ILE A 82 10.04 8.04 -10.92
C ILE A 82 9.78 8.32 -12.41
N GLU A 83 8.57 8.76 -12.74
CA GLU A 83 8.15 9.10 -14.09
C GLU A 83 8.94 10.25 -14.71
N LEU A 84 9.52 11.13 -13.88
CA LEU A 84 10.31 12.27 -14.30
C LEU A 84 11.82 12.01 -14.34
N ASP A 85 12.28 10.75 -14.15
CA ASP A 85 13.69 10.40 -13.94
C ASP A 85 14.30 11.15 -12.76
N SER A 86 13.48 11.54 -11.77
CA SER A 86 13.99 12.13 -10.54
C SER A 86 14.79 11.10 -9.76
N PRO A 87 15.92 11.46 -9.16
CA PRO A 87 16.63 10.58 -8.23
C PRO A 87 15.86 10.41 -6.91
N LEU A 88 14.95 11.32 -6.61
CA LEU A 88 14.16 11.36 -5.37
C LEU A 88 12.69 11.21 -5.68
N ASN A 89 12.00 10.47 -4.79
CA ASN A 89 10.55 10.39 -4.84
C ASN A 89 9.87 11.67 -4.32
N ILE A 90 8.54 11.68 -4.31
CA ILE A 90 7.71 12.79 -3.83
C ILE A 90 8.03 13.23 -2.39
N ASP A 91 8.46 12.29 -1.53
CA ASP A 91 8.85 12.49 -0.13
C ASP A 91 10.36 12.78 0.03
N LYS A 92 11.05 13.05 -1.08
CA LYS A 92 12.50 13.36 -1.14
C LYS A 92 13.40 12.19 -0.68
N ASN A 93 12.94 10.95 -0.86
CA ASN A 93 13.71 9.74 -0.64
C ASN A 93 14.43 9.32 -1.91
N ASP A 94 15.70 8.95 -1.79
CA ASP A 94 16.48 8.40 -2.90
C ASP A 94 15.97 7.01 -3.30
N PHE A 95 15.69 6.81 -4.59
CA PHE A 95 15.14 5.54 -5.11
C PHE A 95 16.07 4.35 -4.91
N ASN A 96 17.40 4.55 -4.84
CA ASN A 96 18.32 3.46 -4.56
C ASN A 96 18.29 3.08 -3.08
N GLN A 97 18.17 4.06 -2.17
CA GLN A 97 17.98 3.80 -0.75
C GLN A 97 16.64 3.12 -0.48
N MET A 98 15.55 3.55 -1.14
CA MET A 98 14.24 2.89 -1.07
C MET A 98 14.35 1.41 -1.49
N ARG A 99 15.00 1.12 -2.62
CA ARG A 99 15.19 -0.26 -3.07
C ARG A 99 16.03 -1.08 -2.08
N ALA A 100 17.13 -0.54 -1.59
CA ALA A 100 18.00 -1.24 -0.65
C ALA A 100 17.30 -1.50 0.70
N SER A 101 16.54 -0.53 1.22
CA SER A 101 15.74 -0.71 2.43
C SER A 101 14.61 -1.72 2.25
N ALA A 102 13.97 -1.77 1.07
CA ALA A 102 12.98 -2.78 0.73
C ALA A 102 13.57 -4.20 0.79
N VAL A 103 14.76 -4.41 0.20
CA VAL A 103 15.46 -5.71 0.27
C VAL A 103 15.82 -6.06 1.71
N ALA A 104 16.32 -5.09 2.50
CA ALA A 104 16.64 -5.32 3.91
C ALA A 104 15.38 -5.67 4.73
N HIS A 105 14.25 -5.02 4.47
CA HIS A 105 12.96 -5.33 5.12
C HIS A 105 12.46 -6.73 4.76
N HIS A 106 12.48 -7.08 3.47
CA HIS A 106 12.14 -8.43 3.01
C HIS A 106 12.98 -9.51 3.68
N LYS A 107 14.30 -9.29 3.79
CA LYS A 107 15.23 -10.21 4.48
C LYS A 107 14.88 -10.41 5.97
N ARG A 108 14.27 -9.42 6.64
CA ARG A 108 13.71 -9.55 7.98
C ARG A 108 12.38 -10.31 8.03
N GLY A 109 11.83 -10.68 6.89
CA GLY A 109 10.53 -11.34 6.78
C GLY A 109 9.35 -10.37 6.65
N GLY A 110 9.60 -9.09 6.40
CA GLY A 110 8.56 -8.08 6.24
C GLY A 110 7.85 -8.11 4.89
N VAL A 111 6.71 -7.43 4.84
CA VAL A 111 5.90 -7.20 3.64
C VAL A 111 6.11 -5.77 3.16
N ILE A 112 6.08 -5.56 1.85
CA ILE A 112 6.34 -4.25 1.22
C ILE A 112 5.12 -3.83 0.42
N THR A 113 4.74 -2.54 0.56
CA THR A 113 3.68 -1.94 -0.25
C THR A 113 4.17 -0.66 -0.94
N PHE A 114 3.73 -0.46 -2.18
CA PHE A 114 3.97 0.77 -2.93
C PHE A 114 2.67 1.41 -3.35
N SER A 115 2.51 2.70 -3.05
CA SER A 115 1.59 3.60 -3.71
C SER A 115 2.29 4.31 -4.88
N TRP A 116 1.52 5.01 -5.71
CA TRP A 116 2.08 5.85 -6.76
C TRP A 116 1.30 7.15 -6.87
N HIS A 117 1.99 8.27 -6.67
CA HIS A 117 1.48 9.63 -6.82
C HIS A 117 2.13 10.29 -8.06
N PRO A 118 1.80 9.86 -9.29
CA PRO A 118 2.44 10.44 -10.48
C PRO A 118 1.97 11.87 -10.71
N MET A 119 2.85 12.68 -11.29
CA MET A 119 2.52 14.02 -11.75
C MET A 119 1.33 14.00 -12.72
N ASN A 120 0.67 15.13 -12.91
CA ASN A 120 -0.41 15.23 -13.88
C ASN A 120 0.16 15.18 -15.32
N PRO A 121 -0.15 14.14 -16.10
CA PRO A 121 0.45 13.97 -17.44
C PRO A 121 -0.04 14.98 -18.49
N LEU A 122 -1.21 15.56 -18.29
CA LEU A 122 -1.79 16.55 -19.21
C LEU A 122 -1.26 17.94 -18.94
N THR A 123 -1.31 18.39 -17.68
CA THR A 123 -0.97 19.77 -17.32
C THR A 123 0.50 19.96 -16.98
N GLY A 124 1.20 18.89 -16.58
CA GLY A 124 2.55 18.95 -16.02
C GLY A 124 2.57 19.42 -14.57
N GLY A 125 1.41 19.58 -13.93
CA GLY A 125 1.26 19.89 -12.52
C GLY A 125 1.53 18.66 -11.62
N THR A 126 1.32 18.83 -10.32
CA THR A 126 1.49 17.75 -9.33
C THR A 126 0.36 16.72 -9.42
N THR A 127 0.47 15.65 -8.65
CA THR A 127 -0.61 14.65 -8.50
C THR A 127 -1.93 15.26 -7.99
N TRP A 128 -1.85 16.37 -7.24
CA TRP A 128 -3.00 17.14 -6.72
C TRP A 128 -3.54 18.17 -7.69
N ASP A 129 -2.99 18.28 -8.91
CA ASP A 129 -3.55 19.16 -9.93
C ASP A 129 -4.83 18.55 -10.52
N ASN A 130 -5.95 18.92 -9.93
CA ASN A 130 -7.31 18.50 -10.27
C ASN A 130 -8.07 19.53 -11.14
N THR A 131 -7.35 20.38 -11.86
CA THR A 131 -7.93 21.47 -12.65
C THR A 131 -8.59 21.04 -13.94
N SER A 132 -8.41 19.77 -14.37
CA SER A 132 -8.95 19.23 -15.61
C SER A 132 -9.59 17.85 -15.42
N THR A 133 -10.74 17.62 -16.04
CA THR A 133 -11.41 16.32 -16.11
C THR A 133 -10.95 15.48 -17.32
N GLU A 134 -10.07 16.02 -18.17
CA GLU A 134 -9.59 15.37 -19.39
C GLU A 134 -8.30 14.56 -19.17
N VAL A 135 -7.74 14.56 -17.97
CA VAL A 135 -6.42 13.95 -17.69
C VAL A 135 -6.43 12.47 -18.01
N VAL A 136 -7.38 11.71 -17.42
CA VAL A 136 -7.47 10.27 -17.65
C VAL A 136 -7.78 9.96 -19.11
N ALA A 137 -8.71 10.67 -19.75
CA ALA A 137 -9.01 10.48 -21.18
C ALA A 137 -7.76 10.69 -22.05
N SER A 138 -6.92 11.67 -21.72
CA SER A 138 -5.74 11.99 -22.51
C SER A 138 -4.66 10.91 -22.52
N ILE A 139 -4.62 10.04 -21.49
CA ILE A 139 -3.61 8.98 -21.34
C ILE A 139 -4.09 7.59 -21.74
N LEU A 140 -5.38 7.41 -21.96
CA LEU A 140 -5.92 6.14 -22.47
C LEU A 140 -5.54 5.92 -23.94
N PRO A 141 -5.65 4.69 -24.47
CA PRO A 141 -5.36 4.40 -25.88
C PRO A 141 -6.08 5.34 -26.84
N GLY A 142 -5.33 6.03 -27.69
CA GLY A 142 -5.83 7.06 -28.60
C GLY A 142 -5.82 8.49 -28.03
N GLY A 143 -5.55 8.68 -26.76
CA GLY A 143 -5.36 9.99 -26.14
C GLY A 143 -4.01 10.61 -26.50
N GLU A 144 -3.92 11.94 -26.47
CA GLU A 144 -2.73 12.69 -26.90
C GLU A 144 -1.48 12.46 -26.02
N ASN A 145 -1.69 12.07 -24.74
CA ASN A 145 -0.63 11.80 -23.78
C ASN A 145 -0.40 10.29 -23.54
N HIS A 146 -1.01 9.41 -24.34
CA HIS A 146 -0.91 7.96 -24.17
C HIS A 146 0.55 7.48 -24.19
N GLU A 147 1.32 7.81 -25.21
CA GLU A 147 2.71 7.40 -25.36
C GLU A 147 3.60 7.94 -24.23
N LYS A 148 3.36 9.18 -23.79
CA LYS A 148 4.05 9.77 -22.63
C LYS A 148 3.78 8.94 -21.37
N PHE A 149 2.51 8.60 -21.13
CA PHE A 149 2.11 7.85 -19.95
C PHE A 149 2.60 6.39 -19.98
N MET A 150 2.61 5.75 -21.15
CA MET A 150 3.23 4.42 -21.32
C MET A 150 4.73 4.45 -20.98
N GLY A 151 5.43 5.53 -21.32
CA GLY A 151 6.82 5.77 -20.90
C GLY A 151 6.95 5.87 -19.36
N TRP A 152 5.99 6.50 -18.68
CA TRP A 152 5.95 6.58 -17.23
C TRP A 152 5.70 5.21 -16.58
N LEU A 153 4.74 4.45 -17.13
CA LEU A 153 4.51 3.06 -16.69
C LEU A 153 5.74 2.18 -16.86
N SER A 154 6.50 2.39 -17.96
CA SER A 154 7.75 1.66 -18.16
C SER A 154 8.78 1.93 -17.05
N LYS A 155 8.95 3.18 -16.65
CA LYS A 155 9.89 3.56 -15.59
C LYS A 155 9.46 2.97 -14.22
N ALA A 156 8.17 3.07 -13.89
CA ALA A 156 7.62 2.46 -12.68
C ALA A 156 7.84 0.93 -12.68
N ALA A 157 7.59 0.28 -13.82
CA ALA A 157 7.84 -1.15 -13.97
C ALA A 157 9.33 -1.50 -13.87
N ASP A 158 10.23 -0.72 -14.49
CA ASP A 158 11.68 -0.94 -14.38
C ASP A 158 12.13 -0.87 -12.92
N TYR A 159 11.60 0.08 -12.16
CA TYR A 159 11.92 0.23 -10.76
C TYR A 159 11.38 -0.95 -9.91
N LEU A 160 10.09 -1.28 -10.00
CA LEU A 160 9.49 -2.40 -9.27
C LEU A 160 10.18 -3.74 -9.64
N GLY A 161 10.48 -3.95 -10.91
CA GLY A 161 11.22 -5.12 -11.39
C GLY A 161 12.70 -5.16 -10.98
N SER A 162 13.23 -4.07 -10.44
CA SER A 162 14.60 -4.02 -9.90
C SER A 162 14.71 -4.43 -8.44
N ILE A 163 13.58 -4.57 -7.73
CA ILE A 163 13.54 -4.97 -6.31
C ILE A 163 13.62 -6.49 -6.25
N LYS A 164 14.82 -6.98 -5.96
CA LYS A 164 15.15 -8.41 -5.98
C LYS A 164 15.89 -8.82 -4.71
N ASP A 165 15.71 -10.09 -4.34
CA ASP A 165 16.49 -10.70 -3.27
C ASP A 165 17.95 -10.96 -3.68
N GLU A 166 18.74 -11.53 -2.77
CA GLU A 166 20.17 -11.82 -3.00
C GLU A 166 20.37 -12.91 -4.08
N GLU A 167 19.37 -13.74 -4.33
CA GLU A 167 19.34 -14.79 -5.36
C GLU A 167 18.89 -14.25 -6.73
N GLY A 168 18.44 -13.01 -6.80
CA GLY A 168 17.96 -12.34 -8.01
C GLY A 168 16.47 -12.58 -8.31
N ASN A 169 15.72 -13.19 -7.41
CA ASN A 169 14.28 -13.37 -7.54
C ASN A 169 13.54 -12.07 -7.26
N LEU A 170 12.42 -11.84 -7.94
CA LEU A 170 11.55 -10.70 -7.67
C LEU A 170 10.92 -10.83 -6.28
N ILE A 171 11.07 -9.82 -5.46
CA ILE A 171 10.43 -9.74 -4.14
C ILE A 171 8.93 -9.45 -4.34
N PRO A 172 8.00 -10.21 -3.70
CA PRO A 172 6.58 -9.93 -3.80
C PRO A 172 6.24 -8.60 -3.14
N LEU A 173 5.45 -7.78 -3.82
CA LEU A 173 5.08 -6.43 -3.44
C LEU A 173 3.57 -6.26 -3.50
N ILE A 174 2.98 -5.50 -2.56
CA ILE A 174 1.63 -4.97 -2.71
C ILE A 174 1.75 -3.67 -3.51
N PHE A 175 1.06 -3.59 -4.65
CA PHE A 175 1.02 -2.38 -5.48
C PHE A 175 -0.37 -1.76 -5.41
N ARG A 176 -0.44 -0.51 -5.02
CA ARG A 176 -1.67 0.24 -4.74
C ARG A 176 -1.73 1.52 -5.60
N PRO A 177 -1.93 1.39 -6.92
CA PRO A 177 -2.10 2.54 -7.80
C PRO A 177 -3.51 3.12 -7.67
N TRP A 178 -3.70 4.38 -8.10
CA TRP A 178 -4.99 5.04 -8.28
C TRP A 178 -5.88 5.02 -7.04
N HIS A 179 -5.26 5.06 -5.85
CA HIS A 179 -5.92 5.04 -4.55
C HIS A 179 -6.72 6.31 -4.29
N GLU A 180 -7.55 6.30 -3.24
CA GLU A 180 -8.36 7.44 -2.78
C GLU A 180 -9.28 8.04 -3.86
N HIS A 181 -9.64 7.25 -4.85
CA HIS A 181 -10.41 7.67 -6.01
C HIS A 181 -11.86 8.12 -5.71
N THR A 182 -12.33 7.95 -4.48
CA THR A 182 -13.61 8.47 -3.98
C THR A 182 -13.56 9.95 -3.59
N ARG A 183 -12.41 10.59 -3.74
CA ARG A 183 -12.19 12.04 -3.56
C ARG A 183 -11.71 12.70 -4.84
N ASP A 184 -11.65 14.03 -4.83
CA ASP A 184 -11.25 14.85 -5.98
C ASP A 184 -9.90 15.57 -5.78
N TRP A 185 -9.08 15.12 -4.86
CA TRP A 185 -7.77 15.73 -4.66
C TRP A 185 -6.66 15.21 -5.58
N PHE A 186 -6.84 14.04 -6.20
CA PHE A 186 -5.95 13.52 -7.22
C PHE A 186 -6.60 13.60 -8.60
N TRP A 187 -5.82 13.76 -9.67
CA TRP A 187 -6.32 13.91 -11.03
C TRP A 187 -7.11 12.69 -11.56
N TRP A 188 -7.09 11.56 -10.87
CA TRP A 188 -7.92 10.36 -11.12
C TRP A 188 -9.15 10.25 -10.21
N GLY A 189 -9.48 11.33 -9.51
CA GLY A 189 -10.51 11.37 -8.47
C GLY A 189 -11.93 11.10 -8.95
N GLN A 190 -12.88 11.16 -7.99
CA GLN A 190 -14.28 10.73 -8.18
C GLN A 190 -14.97 11.44 -9.36
N ASN A 191 -14.88 12.76 -9.43
CA ASN A 191 -15.53 13.57 -10.46
C ASN A 191 -14.56 14.04 -11.54
N LEU A 192 -13.30 13.58 -11.54
CA LEU A 192 -12.25 14.00 -12.46
C LEU A 192 -12.07 13.05 -13.66
N CYS A 193 -12.73 11.90 -13.59
CA CYS A 193 -12.86 10.95 -14.70
C CYS A 193 -14.13 10.14 -14.55
N THR A 194 -14.64 9.58 -15.67
CA THR A 194 -15.78 8.66 -15.60
C THR A 194 -15.37 7.31 -15.00
N THR A 195 -16.33 6.53 -14.55
CA THR A 195 -16.10 5.15 -14.10
C THR A 195 -15.38 4.31 -15.14
N GLU A 196 -15.82 4.40 -16.40
CA GLU A 196 -15.19 3.65 -17.51
C GLU A 196 -13.74 4.09 -17.75
N GLN A 197 -13.45 5.37 -17.62
CA GLN A 197 -12.09 5.90 -17.76
C GLN A 197 -11.18 5.41 -16.63
N TYR A 198 -11.65 5.43 -15.38
CA TYR A 198 -10.90 4.90 -14.25
C TYR A 198 -10.63 3.40 -14.39
N VAL A 199 -11.65 2.62 -14.73
CA VAL A 199 -11.52 1.18 -14.98
C VAL A 199 -10.54 0.90 -16.12
N ALA A 200 -10.60 1.69 -17.20
CA ALA A 200 -9.65 1.56 -18.31
C ALA A 200 -8.21 1.91 -17.89
N LEU A 201 -8.01 2.95 -17.07
CA LEU A 201 -6.71 3.31 -16.52
C LEU A 201 -6.14 2.18 -15.63
N TRP A 202 -6.95 1.63 -14.73
CA TRP A 202 -6.55 0.51 -13.89
C TRP A 202 -6.13 -0.71 -14.73
N ARG A 203 -7.01 -1.14 -15.67
CA ARG A 203 -6.77 -2.30 -16.51
C ARG A 203 -5.57 -2.12 -17.44
N MET A 204 -5.35 -0.93 -17.98
CA MET A 204 -4.16 -0.60 -18.78
C MET A 204 -2.88 -0.71 -17.95
N THR A 205 -2.90 -0.24 -16.70
CA THR A 205 -1.78 -0.35 -15.76
C THR A 205 -1.50 -1.81 -15.41
N TYR A 206 -2.54 -2.58 -15.08
CA TYR A 206 -2.45 -4.00 -14.78
C TYR A 206 -1.91 -4.79 -15.98
N ASP A 207 -2.50 -4.62 -17.17
CA ASP A 207 -2.09 -5.31 -18.39
C ASP A 207 -0.62 -5.05 -18.71
N TYR A 208 -0.20 -3.78 -18.60
CA TYR A 208 1.21 -3.44 -18.84
C TYR A 208 2.15 -4.14 -17.86
N MET A 209 1.89 -4.06 -16.56
CA MET A 209 2.75 -4.68 -15.55
C MET A 209 2.74 -6.21 -15.63
N THR A 210 1.56 -6.81 -15.75
CA THR A 210 1.39 -8.27 -15.67
C THR A 210 1.66 -8.96 -17.00
N ASN A 211 1.05 -8.49 -18.11
CA ASN A 211 1.12 -9.20 -19.39
C ASN A 211 2.29 -8.72 -20.25
N VAL A 212 2.55 -7.40 -20.32
CA VAL A 212 3.65 -6.87 -21.15
C VAL A 212 5.00 -7.07 -20.44
N ARG A 213 5.10 -6.75 -19.14
CA ARG A 213 6.33 -6.90 -18.34
C ARG A 213 6.49 -8.30 -17.74
N GLY A 214 5.44 -9.12 -17.74
CA GLY A 214 5.45 -10.49 -17.23
C GLY A 214 5.57 -10.58 -15.70
N PHE A 215 5.13 -9.56 -14.96
CA PHE A 215 5.21 -9.55 -13.51
C PHE A 215 4.17 -10.46 -12.89
N ASN A 216 4.63 -11.35 -12.03
CA ASN A 216 3.83 -12.29 -11.24
C ASN A 216 4.08 -12.15 -9.73
N HIS A 217 4.68 -11.02 -9.32
CA HIS A 217 5.07 -10.72 -7.94
C HIS A 217 4.29 -9.56 -7.33
N LEU A 218 3.40 -8.91 -8.10
CA LEU A 218 2.58 -7.81 -7.63
C LEU A 218 1.23 -8.30 -7.14
N VAL A 219 0.89 -7.96 -5.89
CA VAL A 219 -0.45 -8.06 -5.31
C VAL A 219 -1.15 -6.71 -5.52
N TRP A 220 -2.29 -6.72 -6.22
CA TRP A 220 -3.00 -5.51 -6.62
C TRP A 220 -4.01 -5.08 -5.56
N SER A 221 -3.84 -3.89 -5.00
CA SER A 221 -4.67 -3.36 -3.92
C SER A 221 -5.52 -2.18 -4.37
N TYR A 222 -6.85 -2.31 -4.27
CA TYR A 222 -7.83 -1.26 -4.55
C TYR A 222 -8.25 -0.60 -3.24
N SER A 223 -8.03 0.72 -3.10
CA SER A 223 -8.29 1.43 -1.85
C SER A 223 -8.93 2.81 -2.06
N PRO A 224 -10.25 2.94 -1.85
CA PRO A 224 -10.91 4.23 -1.76
C PRO A 224 -10.54 4.98 -0.46
N ASP A 225 -10.65 6.33 -0.47
CA ASP A 225 -10.69 7.11 0.75
C ASP A 225 -12.02 6.91 1.48
N ALA A 226 -11.96 6.52 2.76
CA ALA A 226 -13.13 6.20 3.56
C ALA A 226 -14.03 7.42 3.83
N GLY A 227 -13.47 8.64 3.82
CA GLY A 227 -14.26 9.85 3.98
C GLY A 227 -15.14 10.17 2.75
N GLY A 228 -14.83 9.62 1.57
CA GLY A 228 -15.64 9.68 0.36
C GLY A 228 -16.59 8.51 0.17
N LEU A 229 -16.47 7.45 0.99
CA LEU A 229 -17.34 6.29 0.90
C LEU A 229 -18.76 6.57 1.38
N THR A 230 -19.71 5.96 0.70
CA THR A 230 -21.12 5.82 1.07
C THR A 230 -21.50 4.34 1.02
N ASP A 231 -22.68 3.99 1.50
CA ASP A 231 -23.15 2.61 1.50
C ASP A 231 -23.24 1.98 0.09
N ASP A 232 -23.31 2.82 -0.95
CA ASP A 232 -23.58 2.38 -2.32
C ASP A 232 -22.36 2.52 -3.28
N ASN A 233 -21.26 3.23 -2.91
CA ASN A 233 -20.23 3.61 -3.89
C ASN A 233 -18.91 2.85 -3.80
N PHE A 234 -18.74 1.87 -2.89
CA PHE A 234 -17.48 1.14 -2.75
C PHE A 234 -17.03 0.53 -4.08
N GLY A 235 -17.94 -0.12 -4.77
CA GLY A 235 -17.68 -0.78 -6.05
C GLY A 235 -17.94 0.07 -7.30
N GLU A 236 -18.23 1.37 -7.17
CA GLU A 236 -18.59 2.21 -8.34
C GLU A 236 -17.51 2.22 -9.42
N LYS A 237 -16.24 2.26 -9.00
CA LYS A 237 -15.06 2.24 -9.90
C LYS A 237 -14.33 0.89 -9.88
N TRP A 238 -15.00 -0.22 -9.52
CA TRP A 238 -14.39 -1.54 -9.45
C TRP A 238 -13.86 -2.02 -10.79
N PRO A 239 -12.55 -2.29 -10.93
CA PRO A 239 -11.98 -2.67 -12.22
C PRO A 239 -12.19 -4.14 -12.60
N GLY A 240 -12.63 -4.98 -11.64
CA GLY A 240 -12.94 -6.39 -11.83
C GLY A 240 -12.12 -7.34 -10.96
N ASP A 241 -12.68 -8.50 -10.67
CA ASP A 241 -12.09 -9.51 -9.79
C ASP A 241 -10.80 -10.12 -10.35
N ASP A 242 -10.64 -10.07 -11.66
CA ASP A 242 -9.50 -10.63 -12.39
C ASP A 242 -8.23 -9.75 -12.33
N VAL A 243 -8.36 -8.49 -11.88
CA VAL A 243 -7.27 -7.50 -11.86
C VAL A 243 -7.04 -6.85 -10.49
N VAL A 244 -7.71 -7.36 -9.45
CA VAL A 244 -7.53 -6.92 -8.06
C VAL A 244 -7.41 -8.15 -7.16
N ASP A 245 -6.47 -8.11 -6.22
CA ASP A 245 -6.20 -9.21 -5.28
C ASP A 245 -6.70 -8.90 -3.89
N MET A 246 -6.68 -7.64 -3.49
CA MET A 246 -7.13 -7.19 -2.17
C MET A 246 -7.80 -5.82 -2.22
N VAL A 247 -8.62 -5.52 -1.24
CA VAL A 247 -9.29 -4.23 -1.07
C VAL A 247 -8.89 -3.57 0.25
N GLY A 248 -8.99 -2.25 0.33
CA GLY A 248 -8.68 -1.54 1.56
C GLY A 248 -9.39 -0.21 1.65
N ILE A 249 -9.09 0.53 2.71
CA ILE A 249 -9.52 1.91 2.88
C ILE A 249 -8.35 2.75 3.37
N ASP A 250 -8.31 4.01 2.95
CA ASP A 250 -7.42 5.03 3.46
C ASP A 250 -8.24 5.96 4.37
N PHE A 251 -7.88 6.06 5.65
CA PHE A 251 -8.66 6.87 6.57
C PHE A 251 -7.84 7.54 7.68
N TYR A 252 -7.83 8.86 7.65
CA TYR A 252 -7.15 9.72 8.61
C TYR A 252 -8.13 10.37 9.59
N GLN A 253 -7.66 10.58 10.83
CA GLN A 253 -8.47 11.23 11.84
C GLN A 253 -8.37 12.77 11.74
N PHE A 254 -9.50 13.40 11.41
CA PHE A 254 -9.70 14.84 11.41
C PHE A 254 -10.83 15.30 12.37
N THR A 255 -11.48 14.32 13.02
CA THR A 255 -12.64 14.51 13.88
C THR A 255 -12.37 14.04 15.31
N SER A 256 -13.39 13.97 16.17
CA SER A 256 -13.26 13.37 17.50
C SER A 256 -12.87 11.89 17.44
N ASN A 257 -12.34 11.37 18.54
CA ASN A 257 -11.98 9.95 18.67
C ASN A 257 -13.18 9.04 18.42
N GLU A 258 -14.34 9.40 18.98
CA GLU A 258 -15.58 8.64 18.87
C GLU A 258 -16.08 8.60 17.42
N GLU A 259 -16.06 9.74 16.73
CA GLU A 259 -16.47 9.83 15.32
C GLU A 259 -15.52 9.07 14.42
N TYR A 260 -14.20 9.15 14.66
CA TYR A 260 -13.20 8.40 13.90
C TYR A 260 -13.42 6.90 14.06
N VAL A 261 -13.56 6.39 15.30
CA VAL A 261 -13.83 4.97 15.56
C VAL A 261 -15.11 4.52 14.87
N ALA A 262 -16.21 5.26 15.07
CA ALA A 262 -17.51 4.91 14.48
C ALA A 262 -17.46 4.88 12.96
N ARG A 263 -16.83 5.88 12.34
CA ARG A 263 -16.71 5.97 10.88
C ARG A 263 -15.77 4.91 10.30
N THR A 264 -14.62 4.67 10.93
CA THR A 264 -13.69 3.61 10.53
C THR A 264 -14.38 2.25 10.53
N ARG A 265 -15.09 1.91 11.62
CA ARG A 265 -15.81 0.64 11.73
C ARG A 265 -16.88 0.49 10.64
N HIS A 266 -17.70 1.53 10.41
CA HIS A 266 -18.68 1.50 9.34
C HIS A 266 -18.04 1.27 7.96
N CYS A 267 -16.96 1.97 7.64
CA CYS A 267 -16.24 1.76 6.38
C CYS A 267 -15.62 0.36 6.29
N LEU A 268 -15.13 -0.19 7.41
CA LEU A 268 -14.60 -1.56 7.43
C LEU A 268 -15.71 -2.61 7.30
N GLU A 269 -16.93 -2.35 7.80
CA GLU A 269 -18.09 -3.21 7.54
C GLU A 269 -18.42 -3.27 6.03
N LEU A 270 -18.45 -2.11 5.35
CA LEU A 270 -18.62 -2.05 3.88
C LEU A 270 -17.49 -2.76 3.14
N THR A 271 -16.24 -2.56 3.59
CA THR A 271 -15.07 -3.21 3.00
C THR A 271 -15.12 -4.72 3.15
N GLU A 272 -15.49 -5.22 4.33
CA GLU A 272 -15.61 -6.65 4.62
C GLU A 272 -16.72 -7.31 3.79
N GLU A 273 -17.88 -6.66 3.68
CA GLU A 273 -18.97 -7.13 2.83
C GLU A 273 -18.54 -7.25 1.38
N PHE A 274 -17.88 -6.20 0.87
CA PHE A 274 -17.35 -6.18 -0.51
C PHE A 274 -16.27 -7.23 -0.71
N ALA A 275 -15.30 -7.32 0.21
CA ALA A 275 -14.22 -8.31 0.16
C ALA A 275 -14.75 -9.74 0.12
N LYS A 276 -15.74 -10.07 0.97
CA LYS A 276 -16.39 -11.38 0.98
C LYS A 276 -17.13 -11.68 -0.32
N ALA A 277 -17.85 -10.71 -0.87
CA ALA A 277 -18.60 -10.87 -2.12
C ALA A 277 -17.68 -11.16 -3.32
N HIS A 278 -16.48 -10.61 -3.31
CA HIS A 278 -15.48 -10.71 -4.40
C HIS A 278 -14.34 -11.68 -4.10
N GLY A 279 -14.34 -12.35 -2.93
CA GLY A 279 -13.29 -13.29 -2.54
C GLY A 279 -11.91 -12.64 -2.38
N LYS A 280 -11.86 -11.42 -1.80
CA LYS A 280 -10.63 -10.63 -1.63
C LYS A 280 -10.20 -10.56 -0.16
N LEU A 281 -8.90 -10.38 0.08
CA LEU A 281 -8.39 -9.96 1.37
C LEU A 281 -8.66 -8.47 1.59
N MET A 282 -8.67 -8.02 2.85
CA MET A 282 -8.87 -6.61 3.16
C MET A 282 -7.78 -6.06 4.08
N ALA A 283 -7.60 -4.72 4.05
CA ALA A 283 -6.64 -4.01 4.87
C ALA A 283 -7.10 -2.57 5.20
N VAL A 284 -6.45 -1.96 6.19
CA VAL A 284 -6.41 -0.49 6.33
C VAL A 284 -5.14 -0.03 5.63
N THR A 285 -5.31 0.45 4.40
CA THR A 285 -4.21 0.71 3.48
C THR A 285 -3.47 1.99 3.75
N GLU A 286 -4.14 2.96 4.40
CA GLU A 286 -3.53 4.10 5.07
C GLU A 286 -4.37 4.50 6.29
N ALA A 287 -3.68 4.91 7.35
CA ALA A 287 -4.31 5.46 8.54
C ALA A 287 -3.40 6.51 9.19
N GLY A 288 -3.99 7.32 10.05
CA GLY A 288 -3.19 8.21 10.85
C GLY A 288 -3.97 9.29 11.60
N TYR A 289 -3.33 9.78 12.64
CA TYR A 289 -3.72 10.97 13.38
C TYR A 289 -2.51 11.89 13.46
N GLU A 290 -2.48 12.92 12.64
CA GLU A 290 -1.32 13.81 12.53
C GLU A 290 -0.94 14.40 13.89
N GLY A 291 0.32 14.15 14.29
CA GLY A 291 0.87 14.58 15.56
C GLY A 291 0.44 13.74 16.76
N VAL A 292 -0.35 12.69 16.57
CA VAL A 292 -0.83 11.75 17.63
C VAL A 292 -1.20 12.50 18.93
N LYS A 293 -2.09 13.49 18.81
CA LYS A 293 -2.42 14.49 19.87
C LYS A 293 -3.16 13.93 21.09
N TYR A 294 -3.47 12.62 21.07
CA TYR A 294 -4.08 11.91 22.19
C TYR A 294 -3.15 10.79 22.62
N GLU A 295 -2.64 10.86 23.84
CA GLU A 295 -1.59 9.96 24.36
C GLU A 295 -1.97 8.47 24.32
N LYS A 296 -3.28 8.16 24.38
CA LYS A 296 -3.82 6.80 24.35
C LYS A 296 -4.50 6.43 23.03
N TRP A 297 -4.13 7.09 21.94
CA TRP A 297 -4.74 6.89 20.65
C TRP A 297 -4.62 5.46 20.13
N TRP A 298 -3.54 4.79 20.46
CA TRP A 298 -3.24 3.46 19.95
C TRP A 298 -4.18 2.39 20.53
N THR A 299 -4.34 2.37 21.85
CA THR A 299 -5.14 1.35 22.54
C THR A 299 -6.61 1.74 22.67
N GLU A 300 -6.94 3.04 22.74
CA GLU A 300 -8.32 3.50 22.97
C GLU A 300 -9.04 3.98 21.69
N VAL A 301 -8.32 4.20 20.57
CA VAL A 301 -8.90 4.71 19.31
C VAL A 301 -8.60 3.77 18.14
N LEU A 302 -7.34 3.63 17.73
CA LEU A 302 -6.99 2.83 16.55
C LEU A 302 -7.35 1.35 16.75
N TYR A 303 -6.92 0.74 17.83
CA TYR A 303 -7.15 -0.69 18.06
C TYR A 303 -8.65 -1.04 18.13
N PRO A 304 -9.50 -0.33 18.89
CA PRO A 304 -10.95 -0.58 18.88
C PRO A 304 -11.61 -0.38 17.51
N ALA A 305 -11.04 0.45 16.65
CA ALA A 305 -11.57 0.67 15.31
C ALA A 305 -11.35 -0.54 14.37
N ILE A 306 -10.24 -1.29 14.55
CA ILE A 306 -9.82 -2.32 13.60
C ILE A 306 -9.89 -3.76 14.09
N LYS A 307 -9.81 -4.01 15.40
CA LYS A 307 -9.58 -5.34 16.00
C LYS A 307 -10.60 -6.43 15.69
N ASP A 308 -11.83 -6.06 15.33
CA ASP A 308 -12.94 -6.98 15.10
C ASP A 308 -13.10 -7.34 13.60
N PHE A 309 -12.22 -6.83 12.75
CA PHE A 309 -12.28 -7.03 11.29
C PHE A 309 -11.09 -7.90 10.81
N PRO A 310 -11.28 -8.69 9.74
CA PRO A 310 -10.23 -9.53 9.18
C PRO A 310 -9.26 -8.73 8.29
N VAL A 311 -8.68 -7.67 8.84
CA VAL A 311 -7.71 -6.84 8.13
C VAL A 311 -6.32 -7.48 8.19
N SER A 312 -5.65 -7.60 7.06
CA SER A 312 -4.32 -8.17 6.97
C SER A 312 -3.26 -7.24 7.56
N TYR A 313 -3.46 -5.92 7.43
CA TYR A 313 -2.56 -4.91 7.99
C TYR A 313 -3.26 -3.57 8.23
N VAL A 314 -2.62 -2.73 9.02
CA VAL A 314 -2.87 -1.30 9.12
C VAL A 314 -1.58 -0.55 8.84
N LEU A 315 -1.56 0.31 7.80
CA LEU A 315 -0.40 1.15 7.46
C LEU A 315 -0.59 2.55 8.02
N LEU A 316 0.29 2.96 8.93
CA LEU A 316 0.37 4.33 9.40
C LEU A 316 1.22 5.15 8.45
N TRP A 317 0.76 6.40 8.19
CA TRP A 317 1.49 7.31 7.33
C TRP A 317 2.85 7.68 7.92
N ARG A 318 3.68 8.35 7.15
CA ARG A 318 5.07 8.66 7.45
C ARG A 318 5.26 9.68 8.57
N ASN A 319 6.40 9.63 9.21
CA ASN A 319 6.91 10.75 9.97
C ASN A 319 7.63 11.74 9.03
N ALA A 320 7.97 12.94 9.48
CA ALA A 320 8.77 13.88 8.72
C ALA A 320 9.94 14.40 9.57
N CYS A 321 11.13 14.42 8.97
CA CYS A 321 12.33 14.98 9.61
C CYS A 321 12.56 16.46 9.26
N ASP A 322 11.68 17.06 8.45
CA ASP A 322 11.80 18.46 8.02
C ASP A 322 11.42 19.40 9.16
N ALA A 323 12.31 20.31 9.52
CA ALA A 323 12.08 21.29 10.59
C ALA A 323 10.85 22.19 10.37
N THR A 324 10.37 22.32 9.13
CA THR A 324 9.14 23.05 8.78
C THR A 324 7.87 22.22 8.97
N MET A 325 8.00 20.89 9.16
CA MET A 325 6.91 19.92 9.29
C MET A 325 6.90 19.24 10.67
N GLN A 326 7.19 19.96 11.73
CA GLN A 326 7.35 19.42 13.09
C GLN A 326 6.14 18.66 13.64
N HIS A 327 4.94 18.89 13.10
CA HIS A 327 3.72 18.19 13.52
C HIS A 327 3.32 17.06 12.57
N HIS A 328 4.07 16.87 11.49
CA HIS A 328 3.78 15.84 10.50
C HIS A 328 4.48 14.54 10.88
N PHE A 329 3.86 13.81 11.78
CA PHE A 329 4.24 12.46 12.16
C PHE A 329 2.98 11.66 12.54
N TYR A 330 3.03 10.35 12.27
CA TYR A 330 1.89 9.45 12.45
C TYR A 330 2.25 8.21 13.28
N ALA A 331 3.53 8.02 13.60
CA ALA A 331 3.99 7.06 14.60
C ALA A 331 4.81 7.79 15.66
N PRO A 332 4.79 7.34 16.93
CA PRO A 332 5.58 7.98 17.97
C PRO A 332 7.07 7.76 17.75
N TYR A 333 7.83 8.72 18.23
CA TYR A 333 9.30 8.71 18.26
C TYR A 333 9.76 8.77 19.72
N PRO A 334 11.03 8.46 20.04
CA PRO A 334 11.54 8.49 21.42
C PRO A 334 11.28 9.83 22.12
N GLY A 335 10.56 9.78 23.23
CA GLY A 335 10.18 10.96 24.03
C GLY A 335 8.79 11.53 23.70
N HIS A 336 8.06 11.02 22.72
CA HIS A 336 6.68 11.42 22.48
C HIS A 336 5.75 10.91 23.59
N GLU A 337 4.71 11.68 23.95
CA GLU A 337 3.81 11.38 25.06
C GLU A 337 3.04 10.05 24.90
N SER A 338 2.75 9.62 23.66
CA SER A 338 2.03 8.35 23.40
C SER A 338 2.93 7.11 23.37
N VAL A 339 4.22 7.21 23.71
CA VAL A 339 5.18 6.09 23.64
C VAL A 339 4.72 4.88 24.46
N GLU A 340 4.27 5.09 25.68
CA GLU A 340 3.88 3.97 26.57
C GLU A 340 2.59 3.31 26.09
N ASP A 341 1.65 4.06 25.54
CA ASP A 341 0.43 3.51 24.94
C ASP A 341 0.74 2.74 23.63
N PHE A 342 1.68 3.23 22.83
CA PHE A 342 2.12 2.53 21.62
C PHE A 342 2.85 1.22 21.94
N LYS A 343 3.66 1.18 23.01
CA LYS A 343 4.25 -0.08 23.49
C LYS A 343 3.18 -1.06 23.97
N ALA A 344 2.16 -0.57 24.65
CA ALA A 344 1.03 -1.39 25.07
C ALA A 344 0.25 -1.93 23.85
N PHE A 345 0.04 -1.10 22.84
CA PHE A 345 -0.56 -1.51 21.57
C PHE A 345 0.29 -2.57 20.85
N ALA A 346 1.61 -2.36 20.75
CA ALA A 346 2.52 -3.31 20.11
C ALA A 346 2.63 -4.65 20.85
N ALA A 347 2.30 -4.67 22.14
CA ALA A 347 2.28 -5.88 22.95
C ALA A 347 0.95 -6.66 22.91
N LEU A 348 -0.06 -6.18 22.16
CA LEU A 348 -1.31 -6.91 21.98
C LEU A 348 -1.08 -8.14 21.11
N ASP A 349 -1.62 -9.30 21.50
CA ASP A 349 -1.45 -10.59 20.80
C ASP A 349 -1.86 -10.53 19.33
N GLN A 350 -2.78 -9.62 18.98
CA GLN A 350 -3.28 -9.42 17.61
C GLN A 350 -2.33 -8.57 16.74
N MET A 351 -1.46 -7.78 17.35
CA MET A 351 -0.61 -6.85 16.60
C MET A 351 0.74 -7.49 16.26
N MET A 352 1.01 -7.60 14.96
CA MET A 352 2.23 -8.22 14.45
C MET A 352 3.28 -7.17 14.08
N PHE A 353 4.45 -7.31 14.67
CA PHE A 353 5.69 -6.60 14.36
C PHE A 353 6.79 -7.62 13.99
N LEU A 354 7.99 -7.16 13.57
CA LEU A 354 9.17 -8.00 13.27
C LEU A 354 10.21 -7.92 14.36
#